data_5a8ca8a3f43b5d1073af558ab3119ac1
#
_entry.id   5a8ca8a3f43b5d1073af558ab3119ac1
#
_cell.length_a   1.000
_cell.length_b   1.000
_cell.length_c   1.000
_cell.angle_alpha   90.00
_cell.angle_beta   90.00
_cell.angle_gamma   90.00
#
_symmetry.space_group_name_H-M   'P 1'
#
loop_
_entity.id
_entity.type
_entity.pdbx_description
1 polymer ?
#
loop_
_entity_poly.entity_id
_entity_poly.type
_entity_poly.pdbx_seq_one_letter_code
_entity_poly.pdbx_strand_id
1 'polypeptide(L)' 'MKLYLMVTNDKYELPVFVADSARELSRMSGVPANTIYCMVSKYKHGKIKSSRFICVEVEE' A
#
# COMPACT_ATOMS: atom_id res chain seq x y z
N MET A 1 0.90 -3.72 14.76
CA MET A 1 0.65 -2.44 14.08
C MET A 1 0.85 -2.61 12.59
N LYS A 2 -0.10 -2.13 11.80
CA LYS A 2 -0.02 -2.24 10.34
C LYS A 2 0.31 -0.88 9.73
N LEU A 3 1.21 -0.87 8.76
CA LEU A 3 1.53 0.32 7.99
C LEU A 3 1.15 0.09 6.53
N TYR A 4 0.50 1.08 5.96
CA TYR A 4 0.15 1.08 4.54
C TYR A 4 1.12 2.01 3.83
N LEU A 5 1.70 1.53 2.75
CA LEU A 5 2.69 2.27 2.00
C LEU A 5 2.28 2.38 0.54
N MET A 6 2.54 3.55 -0.02
CA MET A 6 2.51 3.74 -1.45
C MET A 6 3.95 3.77 -1.93
N VAL A 7 4.29 2.88 -2.85
CA VAL A 7 5.65 2.74 -3.35
C VAL A 7 5.71 3.08 -4.84
N THR A 8 6.90 3.35 -5.33
CA THR A 8 7.11 3.58 -6.75
C THR A 8 6.84 2.28 -7.51
N ASN A 9 6.28 2.39 -8.71
CA ASN A 9 5.94 1.23 -9.54
C ASN A 9 7.10 0.89 -10.45
N ASP A 10 8.27 0.68 -9.86
CA ASP A 10 9.47 0.29 -10.58
C ASP A 10 10.21 -0.78 -9.77
N LYS A 11 11.38 -1.19 -10.26
CA LYS A 11 12.16 -2.25 -9.62
C LYS A 11 12.68 -1.89 -8.23
N TYR A 12 12.71 -0.61 -7.90
CA TYR A 12 13.24 -0.15 -6.61
C TYR A 12 12.20 -0.14 -5.50
N GLU A 13 10.91 -0.01 -5.87
CA GLU A 13 9.80 0.02 -4.92
C GLU A 13 10.06 0.96 -3.73
N LEU A 14 10.51 2.17 -4.05
CA LEU A 14 10.82 3.16 -3.02
C LEU A 14 9.53 3.71 -2.39
N PRO A 15 9.48 3.83 -1.05
CA PRO A 15 8.28 4.37 -0.40
C PRO A 15 8.10 5.85 -0.72
N VAL A 16 6.90 6.19 -1.19
CA VAL A 16 6.50 7.56 -1.49
C VAL A 16 5.70 8.13 -0.33
N PHE A 17 4.74 7.37 0.17
CA PHE A 17 3.93 7.73 1.33
C PHE A 17 3.87 6.56 2.30
N VAL A 18 3.81 6.88 3.59
CA VAL A 18 3.63 5.90 4.66
C VAL A 18 2.50 6.39 5.54
N ALA A 19 1.56 5.51 5.83
CA ALA A 19 0.43 5.84 6.69
C ALA A 19 0.07 4.63 7.57
N ASP A 20 -0.53 4.88 8.72
CA ASP A 20 -0.94 3.82 9.62
C ASP A 20 -2.33 3.26 9.30
N SER A 21 -2.98 3.78 8.27
CA SER A 21 -4.26 3.27 7.80
C SER A 21 -4.43 3.56 6.32
N ALA A 22 -5.27 2.75 5.66
CA ALA A 22 -5.58 2.96 4.25
C ALA A 22 -6.32 4.28 4.04
N ARG A 23 -7.10 4.70 5.03
CA ARG A 23 -7.83 5.97 4.97
C ARG A 23 -6.85 7.14 4.89
N GLU A 24 -5.84 7.15 5.74
CA GLU A 24 -4.81 8.18 5.71
C GLU A 24 -4.04 8.16 4.39
N LEU A 25 -3.67 6.97 3.94
CA LEU A 25 -2.96 6.84 2.67
C LEU A 25 -3.82 7.33 1.51
N SER A 26 -5.12 7.10 1.57
CA SER A 26 -6.07 7.61 0.58
C SER A 26 -6.04 9.13 0.52
N ARG A 27 -6.03 9.78 1.69
CA ARG A 27 -5.98 11.23 1.77
C ARG A 27 -4.67 11.79 1.20
N MET A 28 -3.57 11.13 1.50
CA MET A 28 -2.24 11.57 1.07
C MET A 28 -2.04 11.37 -0.43
N SER A 29 -2.51 10.25 -0.97
CA SER A 29 -2.26 9.87 -2.36
C SER A 29 -3.35 10.34 -3.32
N GLY A 30 -4.52 10.67 -2.82
CA GLY A 30 -5.67 11.01 -3.66
C GLY A 30 -6.35 9.81 -4.28
N VAL A 31 -5.99 8.60 -3.87
CA VAL A 31 -6.56 7.36 -4.38
C VAL A 31 -7.63 6.87 -3.40
N PRO A 32 -8.81 6.43 -3.89
CA PRO A 32 -9.85 5.93 -2.99
C PRO A 32 -9.37 4.77 -2.13
N ALA A 33 -9.80 4.75 -0.86
CA ALA A 33 -9.41 3.70 0.07
C ALA A 33 -9.78 2.30 -0.44
N ASN A 34 -10.92 2.17 -1.11
CA ASN A 34 -11.34 0.89 -1.70
C ASN A 34 -10.31 0.37 -2.69
N THR A 35 -9.77 1.26 -3.51
CA THR A 35 -8.73 0.89 -4.49
C THR A 35 -7.47 0.42 -3.77
N ILE A 36 -7.08 1.11 -2.69
CA ILE A 36 -5.92 0.73 -1.90
C ILE A 36 -6.09 -0.67 -1.31
N TYR A 37 -7.25 -0.94 -0.70
CA TYR A 37 -7.55 -2.26 -0.15
C TYR A 37 -7.53 -3.34 -1.22
N CYS A 38 -8.11 -3.07 -2.39
CA CYS A 38 -8.11 -4.03 -3.49
C CYS A 38 -6.70 -4.36 -3.94
N MET A 39 -5.86 -3.36 -4.13
CA MET A 39 -4.48 -3.57 -4.58
C MET A 39 -3.66 -4.33 -3.55
N VAL A 40 -3.78 -3.96 -2.28
CA VAL A 40 -3.08 -4.65 -1.19
C VAL A 40 -3.51 -6.11 -1.14
N SER A 41 -4.81 -6.36 -1.24
CA SER A 41 -5.36 -7.72 -1.21
C SER A 41 -4.85 -8.55 -2.38
N LYS A 42 -4.89 -8.01 -3.59
CA LYS A 42 -4.41 -8.71 -4.79
C LYS A 42 -2.92 -9.05 -4.68
N TYR A 43 -2.13 -8.13 -4.18
CA TYR A 43 -0.71 -8.36 -3.98
C TYR A 43 -0.47 -9.46 -2.94
N LYS A 44 -1.19 -9.40 -1.83
CA LYS A 44 -1.08 -10.36 -0.74
C LYS A 44 -1.44 -11.78 -1.19
N HIS A 45 -2.46 -11.90 -2.06
CA HIS A 45 -2.89 -13.20 -2.58
C HIS A 45 -2.14 -13.65 -3.83
N GLY A 46 -1.16 -12.88 -4.26
CA GLY A 46 -0.32 -13.25 -5.40
C GLY A 46 -0.99 -13.08 -6.75
N LYS A 47 -2.09 -12.35 -6.82
CA LYS A 47 -2.81 -12.13 -8.09
C LYS A 47 -2.08 -11.15 -9.00
N ILE A 48 -1.24 -10.28 -8.42
CA ILE A 48 -0.42 -9.33 -9.17
C ILE A 48 1.01 -9.43 -8.66
N LYS A 49 1.97 -9.25 -9.56
CA LYS A 49 3.39 -9.37 -9.21
C LYS A 49 3.92 -8.14 -8.49
N SER A 50 3.33 -6.98 -8.73
CA SER A 50 3.72 -5.75 -8.09
C SER A 50 2.51 -4.90 -7.83
N SER A 51 2.58 -4.08 -6.78
CA SER A 51 1.51 -3.18 -6.42
C SER A 51 2.11 -1.85 -5.96
N ARG A 52 1.42 -0.76 -6.29
CA ARG A 52 1.81 0.56 -5.79
C ARG A 52 1.49 0.72 -4.32
N PHE A 53 0.63 -0.14 -3.79
CA PHE A 53 0.22 -0.08 -2.39
C PHE A 53 0.51 -1.42 -1.74
N ILE A 54 1.21 -1.38 -0.62
CA ILE A 54 1.53 -2.58 0.16
C ILE A 54 1.19 -2.32 1.61
N CYS A 55 0.96 -3.40 2.34
CA CYS A 55 0.71 -3.36 3.77
C CYS A 55 1.81 -4.15 4.47
N VAL A 56 2.44 -3.51 5.45
CA VAL A 56 3.51 -4.13 6.24
C VAL A 56 3.04 -4.20 7.67
N GLU A 57 3.23 -5.35 8.30
CA GLU A 57 2.96 -5.49 9.72
C GLU A 57 4.24 -5.30 10.50
N VAL A 58 4.19 -4.35 11.44
CA VAL A 58 5.34 -4.01 12.28
C VAL A 58 5.09 -4.55 13.66
N GLU A 59 6.02 -5.36 14.17
CA GLU A 59 5.96 -5.86 15.53
C GLU A 59 6.60 -4.84 16.46
N GLU A 60 5.95 -4.63 17.60
CA GLU A 60 6.49 -3.78 18.64
C GLU A 60 7.37 -4.55 19.63
#